data_59799e7415438f8343d77b6fb62782c8
#
_entry.id   59799e7415438f8343d77b6fb62782c8
#
_cell.length_a   1.000
_cell.length_b   1.000
_cell.length_c   1.000
_cell.angle_alpha   90.00
_cell.angle_beta   90.00
_cell.angle_gamma   90.00
#
_symmetry.space_group_name_H-M   'P 1'
#
loop_
_entity.id
_entity.type
_entity.pdbx_description
1 polymer ?
#
loop_
_entity_poly.entity_id
_entity_poly.type
_entity_poly.pdbx_seq_one_letter_code
_entity_poly.pdbx_strand_id
1 'polypeptide(L)'
;MLNAPTYNTVHMITVSKEDYLKAILEAESEGETVISATLAHWLKVSPPAVTMAVRRLKKDGLVRVDADGRVRLAAAGRKIARKLTIRHHLIERMLAEIFGMEWFKVHDEAERLEHAVSPDFEARLLAKLGSGIACPHGNLTEVESPASHRRRGLFLLAQAEPGHDVQVSGIYERDRQLLEFLEQRAIRPGAKVHVAHRNYDQTLTLTTAAGRVSLGVSAAEKVWVKPLDAKLSSKP
;
A
#
# COMPACT_ATOMS: atom_id res chain seq x y z
N MET A 1 -5.81 -30.82 42.84
CA MET A 1 -5.46 -29.38 42.68
C MET A 1 -5.07 -29.17 41.23
N LEU A 2 -6.00 -28.68 40.40
CA LEU A 2 -5.76 -28.37 39.01
C LEU A 2 -5.20 -26.95 38.91
N ASN A 3 -3.94 -26.82 38.46
CA ASN A 3 -3.33 -25.54 38.16
C ASN A 3 -4.10 -24.84 37.06
N ALA A 4 -4.69 -23.69 37.34
CA ALA A 4 -5.24 -22.81 36.34
C ALA A 4 -4.12 -22.30 35.42
N PRO A 5 -4.33 -22.26 34.08
CA PRO A 5 -3.34 -21.70 33.19
C PRO A 5 -3.17 -20.21 33.49
N THR A 6 -1.94 -19.79 33.76
CA THR A 6 -1.55 -18.38 33.81
C THR A 6 -1.75 -17.79 32.41
N TYR A 7 -2.81 -17.04 32.21
CA TYR A 7 -2.99 -16.20 31.02
C TYR A 7 -1.88 -15.18 31.02
N ASN A 8 -0.92 -15.41 30.14
CA ASN A 8 0.09 -14.43 29.80
C ASN A 8 -0.65 -13.20 29.27
N THR A 9 -0.60 -12.10 30.00
CA THR A 9 -1.24 -10.84 29.62
C THR A 9 -0.49 -10.30 28.40
N VAL A 10 -0.84 -10.80 27.23
CA VAL A 10 -0.45 -10.18 25.96
C VAL A 10 -1.09 -8.80 25.98
N HIS A 11 -0.29 -7.75 26.10
CA HIS A 11 -0.77 -6.39 25.95
C HIS A 11 -1.44 -6.26 24.59
N MET A 12 -2.76 -6.37 24.57
CA MET A 12 -3.55 -6.15 23.36
C MET A 12 -3.30 -4.71 22.90
N ILE A 13 -2.70 -4.58 21.73
CA ILE A 13 -2.52 -3.28 21.10
C ILE A 13 -3.91 -2.81 20.67
N THR A 14 -4.27 -1.59 21.05
CA THR A 14 -5.55 -0.99 20.63
C THR A 14 -5.54 -0.73 19.13
N VAL A 15 -6.70 -0.79 18.49
CA VAL A 15 -6.91 -0.49 17.06
C VAL A 15 -6.17 0.79 16.67
N SER A 16 -6.36 1.85 17.42
CA SER A 16 -5.69 3.14 17.18
C SER A 16 -4.14 3.08 17.16
N LYS A 17 -3.52 2.20 17.94
CA LYS A 17 -2.05 2.02 17.90
C LYS A 17 -1.61 1.28 16.65
N GLU A 18 -2.36 0.28 16.23
CA GLU A 18 -2.10 -0.49 15.02
C GLU A 18 -2.20 0.40 13.79
N ASP A 19 -3.24 1.26 13.69
CA ASP A 19 -3.43 2.20 12.60
C ASP A 19 -2.25 3.17 12.46
N TYR A 20 -1.77 3.72 13.58
CA TYR A 20 -0.58 4.59 13.55
C TYR A 20 0.66 3.86 13.07
N LEU A 21 0.89 2.62 13.52
CA LEU A 21 2.06 1.85 13.12
C LEU A 21 1.99 1.47 11.64
N LYS A 22 0.81 1.09 11.13
CA LYS A 22 0.55 0.81 9.72
C LYS A 22 0.78 2.06 8.88
N ALA A 23 0.19 3.21 9.26
CA ALA A 23 0.35 4.47 8.54
C ALA A 23 1.82 4.94 8.47
N ILE A 24 2.61 4.74 9.55
CA ILE A 24 4.05 5.04 9.52
C ILE A 24 4.76 4.13 8.51
N LEU A 25 4.46 2.82 8.51
CA LEU A 25 5.09 1.87 7.61
C LEU A 25 4.78 2.19 6.15
N GLU A 26 3.53 2.48 5.84
CA GLU A 26 3.05 2.80 4.50
C GLU A 26 3.63 4.14 4.01
N ALA A 27 3.62 5.19 4.83
CA ALA A 27 4.22 6.47 4.48
C ALA A 27 5.75 6.35 4.24
N GLU A 28 6.47 5.56 5.05
CA GLU A 28 7.87 5.23 4.79
C GLU A 28 8.04 4.50 3.45
N SER A 29 7.11 3.62 3.08
CA SER A 29 7.16 2.86 1.82
C SER A 29 6.89 3.73 0.59
N GLU A 30 6.08 4.77 0.74
CA GLU A 30 5.86 5.77 -0.31
C GLU A 30 7.02 6.77 -0.44
N GLY A 31 8.03 6.66 0.44
CA GLY A 31 9.18 7.56 0.47
C GLY A 31 8.92 8.90 1.15
N GLU A 32 7.82 9.02 1.87
CA GLU A 32 7.46 10.22 2.59
C GLU A 32 8.28 10.39 3.88
N THR A 33 8.55 11.64 4.24
CA THR A 33 9.09 11.95 5.55
C THR A 33 7.96 11.92 6.59
N VAL A 34 7.99 10.92 7.47
CA VAL A 34 6.94 10.74 8.48
C VAL A 34 7.16 11.71 9.64
N ILE A 35 6.35 12.75 9.69
CA ILE A 35 6.23 13.71 10.79
C ILE A 35 4.79 13.74 11.30
N SER A 36 4.54 14.45 12.39
CA SER A 36 3.17 14.55 12.95
C SER A 36 2.14 15.08 11.95
N ALA A 37 2.53 16.01 11.06
CA ALA A 37 1.64 16.54 10.03
C ALA A 37 1.28 15.46 8.99
N THR A 38 2.25 14.67 8.54
CA THR A 38 2.03 13.53 7.65
C THR A 38 1.01 12.56 8.25
N LEU A 39 1.19 12.16 9.51
CA LEU A 39 0.28 11.24 10.19
C LEU A 39 -1.11 11.84 10.40
N ALA A 40 -1.21 13.14 10.69
CA ALA A 40 -2.51 13.81 10.83
C ALA A 40 -3.29 13.79 9.50
N HIS A 41 -2.59 14.03 8.39
CA HIS A 41 -3.18 13.96 7.05
C HIS A 41 -3.61 12.52 6.69
N TRP A 42 -2.72 11.56 6.87
CA TRP A 42 -2.96 10.16 6.51
C TRP A 42 -4.12 9.52 7.29
N LEU A 43 -4.17 9.78 8.61
CA LEU A 43 -5.18 9.20 9.50
C LEU A 43 -6.44 10.07 9.64
N LYS A 44 -6.46 11.26 9.00
CA LYS A 44 -7.56 12.23 9.09
C LYS A 44 -7.92 12.59 10.54
N VAL A 45 -6.89 12.76 11.37
CA VAL A 45 -7.03 13.12 12.79
C VAL A 45 -6.36 14.46 13.10
N SER A 46 -6.69 15.05 14.26
CA SER A 46 -6.09 16.33 14.66
C SER A 46 -4.60 16.19 15.04
N PRO A 47 -3.77 17.23 14.80
CA PRO A 47 -2.36 17.20 15.22
C PRO A 47 -2.14 16.94 16.71
N PRO A 48 -2.96 17.45 17.64
CA PRO A 48 -2.85 17.06 19.05
C PRO A 48 -3.07 15.57 19.31
N ALA A 49 -4.02 14.93 18.60
CA ALA A 49 -4.26 13.49 18.71
C ALA A 49 -3.02 12.69 18.27
N VAL A 50 -2.39 13.09 17.15
CA VAL A 50 -1.13 12.49 16.69
C VAL A 50 -0.03 12.64 17.74
N THR A 51 0.16 13.84 18.27
CA THR A 51 1.20 14.09 19.30
C THR A 51 1.02 13.17 20.52
N MET A 52 -0.20 12.99 20.97
CA MET A 52 -0.51 12.10 22.10
C MET A 52 -0.27 10.63 21.74
N ALA A 53 -0.66 10.20 20.56
CA ALA A 53 -0.46 8.83 20.09
C ALA A 53 1.03 8.51 19.93
N VAL A 54 1.79 9.38 19.23
CA VAL A 54 3.25 9.21 19.06
C VAL A 54 3.98 9.18 20.39
N ARG A 55 3.59 10.02 21.36
CA ARG A 55 4.16 9.98 22.72
C ARG A 55 3.91 8.63 23.40
N ARG A 56 2.71 8.06 23.28
CA ARG A 56 2.38 6.72 23.83
C ARG A 56 3.18 5.63 23.13
N LEU A 57 3.21 5.64 21.80
CA LEU A 57 3.98 4.68 20.99
C LEU A 57 5.48 4.73 21.31
N LYS A 58 6.04 5.93 21.55
CA LYS A 58 7.43 6.11 21.96
C LYS A 58 7.66 5.52 23.36
N LYS A 59 6.74 5.78 24.32
CA LYS A 59 6.80 5.19 25.67
C LYS A 59 6.77 3.66 25.62
N ASP A 60 5.96 3.09 24.73
CA ASP A 60 5.83 1.65 24.56
C ASP A 60 7.00 1.03 23.74
N GLY A 61 7.99 1.83 23.32
CA GLY A 61 9.14 1.36 22.54
C GLY A 61 8.83 0.95 21.10
N LEU A 62 7.68 1.36 20.56
CA LEU A 62 7.21 0.99 19.23
C LEU A 62 7.69 1.96 18.14
N VAL A 63 7.97 3.21 18.49
CA VAL A 63 8.51 4.22 17.60
C VAL A 63 9.67 4.98 18.25
N ARG A 64 10.50 5.61 17.42
CA ARG A 64 11.50 6.61 17.80
C ARG A 64 11.11 7.93 17.16
N VAL A 65 11.50 9.02 17.79
CA VAL A 65 11.33 10.36 17.25
C VAL A 65 12.71 11.01 17.26
N ASP A 66 13.19 11.33 16.06
CA ASP A 66 14.49 11.95 15.85
C ASP A 66 14.48 13.42 16.30
N ALA A 67 15.64 14.07 16.36
CA ALA A 67 15.78 15.46 16.80
C ALA A 67 15.05 16.46 15.87
N ASP A 68 14.90 16.10 14.59
CA ASP A 68 14.19 16.87 13.57
C ASP A 68 12.67 16.58 13.53
N GLY A 69 12.15 15.82 14.51
CA GLY A 69 10.72 15.48 14.61
C GLY A 69 10.26 14.32 13.73
N ARG A 70 11.15 13.65 13.01
CA ARG A 70 10.79 12.45 12.22
C ARG A 70 10.43 11.30 13.13
N VAL A 71 9.32 10.65 12.81
CA VAL A 71 8.82 9.44 13.49
C VAL A 71 9.26 8.22 12.70
N ARG A 72 9.95 7.28 13.36
CA ARG A 72 10.42 6.03 12.76
C ARG A 72 9.93 4.83 13.56
N LEU A 73 9.59 3.75 12.87
CA LEU A 73 9.24 2.50 13.54
C LEU A 73 10.48 1.90 14.24
N ALA A 74 10.34 1.54 15.51
CA ALA A 74 11.25 0.62 16.17
C ALA A 74 11.01 -0.81 15.66
N ALA A 75 11.94 -1.75 15.92
CA ALA A 75 11.82 -3.12 15.45
C ALA A 75 10.50 -3.79 15.87
N ALA A 76 10.06 -3.58 17.10
CA ALA A 76 8.79 -4.11 17.62
C ALA A 76 7.59 -3.48 16.88
N GLY A 77 7.58 -2.16 16.69
CA GLY A 77 6.52 -1.46 15.96
C GLY A 77 6.44 -1.91 14.50
N ARG A 78 7.58 -2.09 13.84
CA ARG A 78 7.67 -2.58 12.45
C ARG A 78 7.11 -4.00 12.32
N LYS A 79 7.38 -4.87 13.28
CA LYS A 79 6.82 -6.24 13.29
C LYS A 79 5.29 -6.23 13.36
N ILE A 80 4.72 -5.36 14.19
CA ILE A 80 3.26 -5.21 14.34
C ILE A 80 2.66 -4.63 13.05
N ALA A 81 3.22 -3.53 12.54
CA ALA A 81 2.76 -2.90 11.30
C ALA A 81 2.75 -3.88 10.13
N ARG A 82 3.86 -4.62 9.92
CA ARG A 82 3.95 -5.64 8.87
C ARG A 82 2.88 -6.73 9.01
N LYS A 83 2.66 -7.21 10.23
CA LYS A 83 1.62 -8.22 10.47
C LYS A 83 0.23 -7.70 10.09
N LEU A 84 -0.08 -6.45 10.43
CA LEU A 84 -1.35 -5.84 10.07
C LEU A 84 -1.47 -5.65 8.54
N THR A 85 -0.43 -5.19 7.87
CA THR A 85 -0.42 -5.06 6.40
C THR A 85 -0.61 -6.40 5.69
N ILE A 86 0.03 -7.48 6.18
CA ILE A 86 -0.19 -8.83 5.64
C ILE A 86 -1.65 -9.23 5.76
N ARG A 87 -2.25 -9.01 6.93
CA ARG A 87 -3.67 -9.29 7.18
C ARG A 87 -4.57 -8.47 6.27
N HIS A 88 -4.28 -7.18 6.13
CA HIS A 88 -4.99 -6.28 5.23
C HIS A 88 -5.03 -6.83 3.79
N HIS A 89 -3.88 -7.15 3.21
CA HIS A 89 -3.78 -7.70 1.86
C HIS A 89 -4.47 -9.07 1.72
N LEU A 90 -4.44 -9.92 2.75
CA LEU A 90 -5.20 -11.17 2.75
C LEU A 90 -6.71 -10.94 2.70
N ILE A 91 -7.21 -9.93 3.41
CA ILE A 91 -8.62 -9.55 3.39
C ILE A 91 -8.99 -8.97 2.02
N GLU A 92 -8.20 -8.06 1.47
CA GLU A 92 -8.43 -7.54 0.11
C GLU A 92 -8.53 -8.66 -0.92
N ARG A 93 -7.62 -9.63 -0.86
CA ARG A 93 -7.66 -10.80 -1.74
C ARG A 93 -8.90 -11.67 -1.50
N MET A 94 -9.27 -11.89 -0.26
CA MET A 94 -10.51 -12.61 0.07
C MET A 94 -11.72 -11.91 -0.54
N LEU A 95 -11.82 -10.59 -0.37
CA LEU A 95 -12.93 -9.78 -0.90
C LEU A 95 -12.99 -9.85 -2.43
N ALA A 96 -11.85 -9.73 -3.10
CA ALA A 96 -11.78 -9.77 -4.57
C ALA A 96 -11.93 -11.21 -5.12
N GLU A 97 -11.14 -12.18 -4.62
CA GLU A 97 -11.03 -13.51 -5.21
C GLU A 97 -12.16 -14.47 -4.81
N ILE A 98 -12.72 -14.31 -3.59
CA ILE A 98 -13.77 -15.19 -3.09
C ILE A 98 -15.16 -14.56 -3.23
N PHE A 99 -15.29 -13.28 -2.90
CA PHE A 99 -16.58 -12.57 -2.92
C PHE A 99 -16.83 -11.76 -4.20
N GLY A 100 -15.84 -11.65 -5.10
CA GLY A 100 -15.98 -10.95 -6.38
C GLY A 100 -16.19 -9.44 -6.22
N MET A 101 -15.72 -8.87 -5.08
CA MET A 101 -15.81 -7.43 -4.87
C MET A 101 -14.88 -6.71 -5.83
N GLU A 102 -15.30 -5.56 -6.33
CA GLU A 102 -14.52 -4.76 -7.27
C GLU A 102 -13.20 -4.30 -6.62
N TRP A 103 -12.10 -4.50 -7.33
CA TRP A 103 -10.74 -4.26 -6.83
C TRP A 103 -10.52 -2.84 -6.28
N PHE A 104 -11.24 -1.85 -6.80
CA PHE A 104 -11.14 -0.47 -6.33
C PHE A 104 -11.94 -0.17 -5.05
N LYS A 105 -12.68 -1.16 -4.52
CA LYS A 105 -13.47 -1.05 -3.27
C LYS A 105 -12.85 -1.83 -2.10
N VAL A 106 -12.01 -2.81 -2.38
CA VAL A 106 -11.58 -3.78 -1.37
C VAL A 106 -10.71 -3.17 -0.28
N HIS A 107 -9.95 -2.10 -0.59
CA HIS A 107 -9.08 -1.43 0.38
C HIS A 107 -9.88 -0.85 1.57
N ASP A 108 -10.88 -0.04 1.29
CA ASP A 108 -11.72 0.58 2.33
C ASP A 108 -12.43 -0.47 3.20
N GLU A 109 -12.82 -1.61 2.60
CA GLU A 109 -13.49 -2.68 3.32
C GLU A 109 -12.50 -3.50 4.14
N ALA A 110 -11.30 -3.73 3.63
CA ALA A 110 -10.23 -4.39 4.37
C ALA A 110 -9.80 -3.58 5.60
N GLU A 111 -9.72 -2.25 5.51
CA GLU A 111 -9.44 -1.38 6.66
C GLU A 111 -10.47 -1.53 7.79
N ARG A 112 -11.75 -1.76 7.46
CA ARG A 112 -12.79 -2.00 8.47
C ARG A 112 -12.70 -3.38 9.12
N LEU A 113 -12.25 -4.38 8.38
CA LEU A 113 -12.26 -5.79 8.80
C LEU A 113 -10.96 -6.21 9.49
N GLU A 114 -9.82 -5.60 9.19
CA GLU A 114 -8.49 -6.09 9.59
C GLU A 114 -8.29 -6.22 11.09
N HIS A 115 -8.99 -5.41 11.89
CA HIS A 115 -8.90 -5.48 13.35
C HIS A 115 -9.82 -6.53 13.98
N ALA A 116 -10.84 -6.99 13.25
CA ALA A 116 -11.81 -7.99 13.73
C ALA A 116 -11.40 -9.43 13.42
N VAL A 117 -10.38 -9.63 12.57
CA VAL A 117 -9.95 -10.95 12.13
C VAL A 117 -9.15 -11.66 13.22
N SER A 118 -9.61 -12.86 13.61
CA SER A 118 -8.90 -13.69 14.58
C SER A 118 -7.65 -14.35 13.95
N PRO A 119 -6.66 -14.73 14.76
CA PRO A 119 -5.47 -15.44 14.25
C PRO A 119 -5.80 -16.77 13.56
N ASP A 120 -6.82 -17.49 14.00
CA ASP A 120 -7.27 -18.74 13.36
C ASP A 120 -7.84 -18.45 11.98
N PHE A 121 -8.68 -17.44 11.85
CA PHE A 121 -9.22 -17.04 10.56
C PHE A 121 -8.13 -16.52 9.60
N GLU A 122 -7.18 -15.72 10.09
CA GLU A 122 -6.01 -15.27 9.32
C GLU A 122 -5.20 -16.46 8.78
N ALA A 123 -4.94 -17.47 9.62
CA ALA A 123 -4.24 -18.67 9.19
C ALA A 123 -4.99 -19.48 8.12
N ARG A 124 -6.34 -19.57 8.21
CA ARG A 124 -7.18 -20.21 7.20
C ARG A 124 -7.20 -19.45 5.89
N LEU A 125 -7.25 -18.11 5.94
CA LEU A 125 -7.14 -17.27 4.75
C LEU A 125 -5.80 -17.50 4.06
N LEU A 126 -4.70 -17.47 4.83
CA LEU A 126 -3.38 -17.71 4.30
C LEU A 126 -3.22 -19.09 3.66
N ALA A 127 -3.77 -20.14 4.30
CA ALA A 127 -3.78 -21.50 3.75
C ALA A 127 -4.58 -21.59 2.45
N LYS A 128 -5.70 -20.87 2.34
CA LYS A 128 -6.57 -20.89 1.17
C LYS A 128 -6.03 -20.05 0.00
N LEU A 129 -5.53 -18.86 0.28
CA LEU A 129 -5.11 -17.89 -0.73
C LEU A 129 -3.62 -18.00 -1.10
N GLY A 130 -2.82 -18.67 -0.26
CA GLY A 130 -1.36 -18.74 -0.42
C GLY A 130 -0.63 -17.47 0.01
N SER A 131 0.69 -17.62 0.22
CA SER A 131 1.59 -16.51 0.57
C SER A 131 2.29 -15.95 -0.68
N GLY A 132 2.81 -14.71 -0.57
CA GLY A 132 3.67 -14.12 -1.60
C GLY A 132 2.97 -13.65 -2.87
N ILE A 133 1.64 -13.68 -2.92
CA ILE A 133 0.85 -13.18 -4.05
C ILE A 133 0.48 -11.73 -3.77
N ALA A 134 0.57 -10.88 -4.78
CA ALA A 134 0.19 -9.48 -4.68
C ALA A 134 -1.31 -9.31 -4.36
N CYS A 135 -1.65 -8.22 -3.67
CA CYS A 135 -3.04 -7.82 -3.45
C CYS A 135 -3.69 -7.37 -4.78
N PRO A 136 -5.01 -7.14 -4.84
CA PRO A 136 -5.68 -6.69 -6.07
C PRO A 136 -5.13 -5.41 -6.67
N HIS A 137 -4.47 -4.56 -5.86
CA HIS A 137 -3.79 -3.34 -6.31
C HIS A 137 -2.36 -3.58 -6.85
N GLY A 138 -1.87 -4.84 -6.81
CA GLY A 138 -0.55 -5.23 -7.28
C GLY A 138 0.57 -5.06 -6.24
N ASN A 139 0.23 -4.64 -5.02
CA ASN A 139 1.20 -4.47 -3.94
C ASN A 139 1.53 -5.82 -3.30
N LEU A 140 2.82 -6.07 -3.07
CA LEU A 140 3.25 -7.30 -2.42
C LEU A 140 2.90 -7.27 -0.93
N THR A 141 2.80 -8.46 -0.34
CA THR A 141 2.54 -8.65 1.09
C THR A 141 3.59 -7.97 1.98
N GLU A 142 4.83 -7.87 1.48
CA GLU A 142 5.86 -7.04 2.11
C GLU A 142 5.80 -5.63 1.53
N VAL A 143 5.69 -4.65 2.42
CA VAL A 143 5.68 -3.24 2.04
C VAL A 143 7.02 -2.87 1.39
N GLU A 144 6.97 -2.49 0.14
CA GLU A 144 8.14 -2.16 -0.67
C GLU A 144 8.37 -0.65 -0.74
N SER A 145 9.63 -0.24 -0.58
CA SER A 145 10.02 1.16 -0.83
C SER A 145 10.13 1.45 -2.33
N PRO A 146 10.05 2.73 -2.76
CA PRO A 146 10.29 3.12 -4.15
C PRO A 146 11.65 2.64 -4.68
N ALA A 147 12.66 2.57 -3.81
CA ALA A 147 13.96 2.01 -4.16
C ALA A 147 13.90 0.49 -4.41
N SER A 148 13.04 -0.24 -3.68
CA SER A 148 12.79 -1.67 -3.91
C SER A 148 12.09 -1.89 -5.25
N HIS A 149 11.07 -1.11 -5.56
CA HIS A 149 10.40 -1.15 -6.86
C HIS A 149 11.38 -0.95 -8.01
N ARG A 150 12.24 0.07 -7.92
CA ARG A 150 13.27 0.33 -8.94
C ARG A 150 14.27 -0.81 -9.08
N ARG A 151 14.72 -1.44 -7.99
CA ARG A 151 15.61 -2.62 -8.06
C ARG A 151 14.96 -3.81 -8.78
N ARG A 152 13.65 -3.91 -8.77
CA ARG A 152 12.86 -4.91 -9.52
C ARG A 152 12.59 -4.50 -10.97
N GLY A 153 13.15 -3.37 -11.42
CA GLY A 153 12.93 -2.85 -12.77
C GLY A 153 11.58 -2.16 -12.96
N LEU A 154 10.90 -1.81 -11.86
CA LEU A 154 9.67 -1.02 -11.91
C LEU A 154 10.00 0.47 -11.92
N PHE A 155 9.16 1.24 -12.60
CA PHE A 155 9.21 2.70 -12.63
C PHE A 155 7.80 3.28 -12.66
N LEU A 156 7.66 4.56 -12.37
CA LEU A 156 6.35 5.22 -12.41
C LEU A 156 5.88 5.43 -13.84
N LEU A 157 4.61 5.21 -14.11
CA LEU A 157 4.02 5.45 -15.43
C LEU A 157 4.28 6.89 -15.92
N ALA A 158 4.37 7.85 -15.00
CA ALA A 158 4.77 9.21 -15.30
C ALA A 158 6.18 9.33 -15.92
N GLN A 159 7.04 8.34 -15.79
CA GLN A 159 8.40 8.28 -16.33
C GLN A 159 8.48 7.49 -17.65
N ALA A 160 7.36 6.89 -18.09
CA ALA A 160 7.34 6.11 -19.31
C ALA A 160 7.51 7.00 -20.55
N GLU A 161 8.37 6.57 -21.47
CA GLU A 161 8.62 7.30 -22.71
C GLU A 161 7.56 6.97 -23.78
N PRO A 162 7.20 7.94 -24.64
CA PRO A 162 6.32 7.68 -25.79
C PRO A 162 6.86 6.57 -26.71
N GLY A 163 5.93 5.81 -27.30
CA GLY A 163 6.25 4.69 -28.20
C GLY A 163 6.52 3.36 -27.49
N HIS A 164 6.43 3.29 -26.17
CA HIS A 164 6.71 2.07 -25.42
C HIS A 164 5.47 1.41 -24.85
N ASP A 165 5.51 0.08 -24.77
CA ASP A 165 4.52 -0.75 -24.12
C ASP A 165 4.97 -1.09 -22.70
N VAL A 166 4.08 -0.89 -21.74
CA VAL A 166 4.32 -1.19 -20.33
C VAL A 166 3.19 -2.05 -19.77
N GLN A 167 3.49 -2.77 -18.69
CA GLN A 167 2.48 -3.48 -17.91
C GLN A 167 2.35 -2.85 -16.53
N VAL A 168 1.12 -2.56 -16.13
CA VAL A 168 0.82 -2.08 -14.77
C VAL A 168 1.18 -3.17 -13.76
N SER A 169 1.99 -2.83 -12.77
CA SER A 169 2.46 -3.77 -11.74
C SER A 169 1.86 -3.47 -10.37
N GLY A 170 1.67 -2.20 -10.02
CA GLY A 170 1.08 -1.79 -8.75
C GLY A 170 0.49 -0.40 -8.84
N ILE A 171 -0.47 -0.11 -7.99
CA ILE A 171 -1.18 1.17 -7.93
C ILE A 171 -1.30 1.59 -6.48
N TYR A 172 -1.19 2.90 -6.21
CA TYR A 172 -1.47 3.47 -4.89
C TYR A 172 -2.92 3.21 -4.49
N GLU A 173 -3.13 2.47 -3.39
CA GLU A 173 -4.42 1.86 -3.04
C GLU A 173 -5.32 2.73 -2.15
N ARG A 174 -4.76 3.79 -1.53
CA ARG A 174 -5.48 4.59 -0.51
C ARG A 174 -6.40 5.69 -1.10
N ASP A 175 -6.38 5.86 -2.41
CA ASP A 175 -7.23 6.84 -3.09
C ASP A 175 -8.28 6.13 -3.96
N ARG A 176 -9.44 5.89 -3.37
CA ARG A 176 -10.55 5.22 -4.06
C ARG A 176 -11.00 5.96 -5.32
N GLN A 177 -11.01 7.30 -5.30
CA GLN A 177 -11.41 8.08 -6.48
C GLN A 177 -10.42 7.89 -7.63
N LEU A 178 -9.13 7.82 -7.30
CA LEU A 178 -8.09 7.47 -8.27
C LEU A 178 -8.31 6.06 -8.83
N LEU A 179 -8.58 5.07 -7.97
CA LEU A 179 -8.79 3.68 -8.40
C LEU A 179 -10.01 3.56 -9.32
N GLU A 180 -11.13 4.19 -9.00
CA GLU A 180 -12.33 4.25 -9.84
C GLU A 180 -12.05 4.96 -11.18
N PHE A 181 -11.30 6.06 -11.14
CA PHE A 181 -10.88 6.79 -12.34
C PHE A 181 -9.99 5.95 -13.26
N LEU A 182 -9.07 5.16 -12.69
CA LEU A 182 -8.19 4.25 -13.43
C LEU A 182 -8.96 3.04 -13.99
N GLU A 183 -9.92 2.50 -13.24
CA GLU A 183 -10.78 1.39 -13.71
C GLU A 183 -11.56 1.78 -14.97
N GLN A 184 -12.17 2.96 -15.02
CA GLN A 184 -12.88 3.48 -16.19
C GLN A 184 -11.99 3.59 -17.43
N ARG A 185 -10.67 3.58 -17.25
CA ARG A 185 -9.64 3.68 -18.30
C ARG A 185 -8.95 2.35 -18.59
N ALA A 186 -9.44 1.26 -17.98
CA ALA A 186 -8.85 -0.08 -18.04
C ALA A 186 -7.36 -0.09 -17.60
N ILE A 187 -7.00 0.78 -16.64
CA ILE A 187 -5.67 0.85 -16.02
C ILE A 187 -5.77 0.16 -14.65
N ARG A 188 -5.38 -1.10 -14.61
CA ARG A 188 -5.40 -1.93 -13.39
C ARG A 188 -4.20 -2.87 -13.38
N PRO A 189 -3.81 -3.47 -12.25
CA PRO A 189 -2.69 -4.40 -12.19
C PRO A 189 -2.83 -5.51 -13.24
N GLY A 190 -1.73 -5.77 -13.96
CA GLY A 190 -1.69 -6.71 -15.06
C GLY A 190 -2.08 -6.12 -16.44
N ALA A 191 -2.73 -4.96 -16.50
CA ALA A 191 -3.11 -4.34 -17.76
C ALA A 191 -1.88 -3.91 -18.58
N LYS A 192 -1.96 -4.10 -19.90
CA LYS A 192 -0.99 -3.58 -20.86
C LYS A 192 -1.41 -2.19 -21.31
N VAL A 193 -0.47 -1.28 -21.36
CA VAL A 193 -0.68 0.13 -21.69
C VAL A 193 0.38 0.54 -22.70
N HIS A 194 -0.05 1.10 -23.83
CA HIS A 194 0.86 1.74 -24.78
C HIS A 194 0.92 3.23 -24.50
N VAL A 195 2.11 3.79 -24.32
CA VAL A 195 2.32 5.23 -24.16
C VAL A 195 2.43 5.87 -25.53
N ALA A 196 1.31 6.40 -26.03
CA ALA A 196 1.27 6.94 -27.39
C ALA A 196 1.94 8.31 -27.47
N HIS A 197 1.72 9.18 -26.47
CA HIS A 197 2.19 10.55 -26.52
C HIS A 197 2.32 11.17 -25.12
N ARG A 198 3.25 12.13 -24.96
CA ARG A 198 3.34 13.03 -23.80
C ARG A 198 3.07 14.45 -24.29
N ASN A 199 2.01 15.06 -23.78
CA ASN A 199 1.61 16.40 -24.14
C ASN A 199 2.49 17.47 -23.46
N TYR A 200 2.39 18.71 -23.90
CA TYR A 200 3.14 19.85 -23.34
C TYR A 200 2.89 20.02 -21.83
N ASP A 201 1.67 19.80 -21.36
CA ASP A 201 1.26 19.86 -19.96
C ASP A 201 1.63 18.61 -19.16
N GLN A 202 2.46 17.72 -19.73
CA GLN A 202 2.88 16.43 -19.19
C GLN A 202 1.76 15.38 -19.10
N THR A 203 0.54 15.67 -19.53
CA THR A 203 -0.52 14.67 -19.65
C THR A 203 -0.08 13.57 -20.63
N LEU A 204 -0.25 12.31 -20.22
CA LEU A 204 0.01 11.16 -21.07
C LEU A 204 -1.23 10.80 -21.88
N THR A 205 -1.05 10.59 -23.17
CA THR A 205 -2.02 9.92 -24.03
C THR A 205 -1.64 8.46 -24.09
N LEU A 206 -2.53 7.60 -23.62
CA LEU A 206 -2.32 6.17 -23.49
C LEU A 206 -3.32 5.41 -24.37
N THR A 207 -2.92 4.25 -24.89
CA THR A 207 -3.82 3.28 -25.48
C THR A 207 -3.97 2.10 -24.51
N THR A 208 -5.19 1.82 -24.11
CA THR A 208 -5.56 0.77 -23.16
C THR A 208 -6.66 -0.12 -23.75
N ALA A 209 -7.16 -1.09 -23.02
CA ALA A 209 -8.33 -1.88 -23.42
C ALA A 209 -9.61 -1.03 -23.55
N ALA A 210 -9.69 0.12 -22.89
CA ALA A 210 -10.78 1.10 -23.03
C ALA A 210 -10.62 2.03 -24.25
N GLY A 211 -9.55 1.84 -25.06
CA GLY A 211 -9.21 2.68 -26.19
C GLY A 211 -8.18 3.76 -25.83
N ARG A 212 -8.26 4.90 -26.51
CA ARG A 212 -7.34 6.04 -26.29
C ARG A 212 -7.83 6.88 -25.12
N VAL A 213 -6.99 7.02 -24.09
CA VAL A 213 -7.31 7.72 -22.83
C VAL A 213 -6.23 8.74 -22.48
N SER A 214 -6.60 9.78 -21.75
CA SER A 214 -5.68 10.76 -21.21
C SER A 214 -5.49 10.56 -19.70
N LEU A 215 -4.25 10.66 -19.23
CA LEU A 215 -3.89 10.52 -17.81
C LEU A 215 -2.97 11.65 -17.39
N GLY A 216 -3.41 12.46 -16.42
CA GLY A 216 -2.60 13.54 -15.85
C GLY A 216 -1.39 12.98 -15.07
N VAL A 217 -0.32 13.78 -14.97
CA VAL A 217 0.94 13.39 -14.34
C VAL A 217 0.77 12.93 -12.90
N SER A 218 -0.05 13.62 -12.10
CA SER A 218 -0.30 13.27 -10.70
C SER A 218 -0.92 11.88 -10.50
N ALA A 219 -1.79 11.46 -11.44
CA ALA A 219 -2.33 10.11 -11.44
C ALA A 219 -1.30 9.09 -11.96
N ALA A 220 -0.51 9.44 -12.97
CA ALA A 220 0.53 8.57 -13.50
C ALA A 220 1.69 8.34 -12.51
N GLU A 221 1.95 9.26 -11.58
CA GLU A 221 2.90 9.12 -10.46
C GLU A 221 2.44 8.13 -9.38
N LYS A 222 1.20 7.68 -9.44
CA LYS A 222 0.62 6.69 -8.52
C LYS A 222 0.54 5.29 -9.10
N VAL A 223 1.09 5.07 -10.30
CA VAL A 223 1.04 3.80 -11.03
C VAL A 223 2.46 3.30 -11.30
N TRP A 224 2.78 2.14 -10.73
CA TRP A 224 4.03 1.43 -11.00
C TRP A 224 3.87 0.51 -12.20
N VAL A 225 4.84 0.54 -13.11
CA VAL A 225 4.82 -0.24 -14.34
C VAL A 225 6.16 -0.95 -14.55
N LYS A 226 6.14 -2.00 -15.37
CA LYS A 226 7.34 -2.64 -15.92
C LYS A 226 7.33 -2.56 -17.44
N PRO A 227 8.50 -2.48 -18.11
CA PRO A 227 8.55 -2.51 -19.56
C PRO A 227 8.08 -3.88 -20.08
N LEU A 228 7.38 -3.88 -21.20
CA LEU A 228 7.07 -5.11 -21.95
C LEU A 228 8.12 -5.36 -23.04
N ASP A 229 8.78 -4.32 -23.53
CA ASP A 229 9.82 -4.43 -24.54
C ASP A 229 11.18 -4.68 -23.90
N ALA A 230 11.88 -5.71 -24.34
CA ALA A 230 13.20 -6.10 -23.84
C ALA A 230 14.32 -5.03 -24.04
N LYS A 231 14.04 -3.94 -24.77
CA LYS A 231 15.01 -2.88 -25.07
C LYS A 231 15.20 -1.83 -23.96
N LEU A 232 14.36 -1.82 -22.93
CA LEU A 232 14.42 -0.82 -21.84
C LEU A 232 15.17 -1.27 -20.57
N SER A 233 15.55 -2.54 -20.48
CA SER A 233 16.25 -3.10 -19.29
C SER A 233 17.74 -2.77 -19.23
N SER A 234 18.27 -1.95 -20.15
CA SER A 234 19.70 -1.66 -20.26
C SER A 234 20.02 -0.17 -20.41
N LYS A 235 19.50 0.70 -19.56
CA LYS A 235 20.13 1.99 -19.31
C LYS A 235 20.47 2.09 -17.82
N PRO A 236 21.77 2.36 -17.51
CA PRO A 236 22.28 2.46 -16.15
C PRO A 236 21.73 3.67 -15.40
#